data_df79c5e482a33fa62178aa8737a8260e
#
_entry.id   df79c5e482a33fa62178aa8737a8260e
#
_cell.length_a   1.000
_cell.length_b   1.000
_cell.length_c   1.000
_cell.angle_alpha   90.00
_cell.angle_beta   90.00
_cell.angle_gamma   90.00
#
_symmetry.space_group_name_H-M   'P 1'
#
loop_
_entity.id
_entity.type
_entity.pdbx_description
1 polymer ?
#
loop_
_entity_poly.entity_id
_entity_poly.type
_entity_poly.pdbx_seq_one_letter_code
_entity_poly.pdbx_strand_id
1 'polypeptide(L)'
;MIKNLIILIWCLSFWGGFITGKSLLAGEWNDKPVMCEQKEIFESLMVEQGKIIIGAADMFATVRTKDGLSDIPAVLPMRLYVNLSNKHFTLVEWHRDHNTYCVLAYGEEWHIIGEKS
;
A
#
# COMPACT_ATOMS: atom_id res chain seq x y z
N MET A 1 -38.22 3.01 -25.17
CA MET A 1 -38.48 3.71 -23.90
C MET A 1 -38.69 2.76 -22.74
N ILE A 2 -39.59 1.79 -22.89
CA ILE A 2 -39.88 0.85 -21.81
C ILE A 2 -38.64 0.01 -21.44
N LYS A 3 -37.84 -0.38 -22.39
CA LYS A 3 -36.61 -1.14 -22.15
C LYS A 3 -35.58 -0.35 -21.31
N ASN A 4 -35.46 0.92 -21.58
CA ASN A 4 -34.54 1.77 -20.83
C ASN A 4 -34.98 1.98 -19.39
N LEU A 5 -36.30 2.06 -19.17
CA LEU A 5 -36.87 2.18 -17.86
C LEU A 5 -36.61 0.93 -17.01
N ILE A 6 -36.78 -0.24 -17.59
CA ILE A 6 -36.53 -1.51 -16.92
C ILE A 6 -35.06 -1.66 -16.57
N ILE A 7 -34.16 -1.29 -17.45
CA ILE A 7 -32.72 -1.32 -17.19
C ILE A 7 -32.35 -0.38 -16.04
N LEU A 8 -32.95 0.80 -15.99
CA LEU A 8 -32.71 1.76 -14.92
C LEU A 8 -33.14 1.21 -13.57
N ILE A 9 -34.30 0.59 -13.49
CA ILE A 9 -34.81 -0.02 -12.27
C ILE A 9 -33.88 -1.15 -11.82
N TRP A 10 -33.39 -1.93 -12.74
CA TRP A 10 -32.45 -3.01 -12.47
C TRP A 10 -31.15 -2.48 -11.88
N CYS A 11 -30.59 -1.44 -12.46
CA CYS A 11 -29.37 -0.81 -11.95
C CYS A 11 -29.56 -0.27 -10.54
N LEU A 12 -30.69 0.39 -10.28
CA LEU A 12 -30.99 0.93 -8.97
C LEU A 12 -31.15 -0.16 -7.91
N SER A 13 -31.80 -1.25 -8.24
CA SER A 13 -31.95 -2.39 -7.34
C SER A 13 -30.62 -3.05 -7.03
N PHE A 14 -29.76 -3.19 -8.03
CA PHE A 14 -28.42 -3.74 -7.84
C PHE A 14 -27.57 -2.85 -6.95
N TRP A 15 -27.61 -1.55 -7.16
CA TRP A 15 -26.87 -0.60 -6.35
C TRP A 15 -27.34 -0.60 -4.90
N GLY A 16 -28.64 -0.65 -4.66
CA GLY A 16 -29.19 -0.71 -3.32
C GLY A 16 -28.70 -1.94 -2.55
N GLY A 17 -28.72 -3.09 -3.20
CA GLY A 17 -28.23 -4.33 -2.59
C GLY A 17 -26.74 -4.30 -2.31
N PHE A 18 -25.97 -3.64 -3.16
CA PHE A 18 -24.53 -3.54 -2.98
C PHE A 18 -24.16 -2.65 -1.79
N ILE A 19 -24.83 -1.51 -1.64
CA ILE A 19 -24.54 -0.54 -0.58
C ILE A 19 -24.91 -1.06 0.79
N THR A 20 -26.02 -1.80 0.92
CA THR A 20 -26.49 -2.30 2.21
C THR A 20 -25.70 -3.46 2.75
N GLY A 21 -24.84 -4.09 1.94
CA GLY A 21 -24.14 -5.29 2.35
C GLY A 21 -22.88 -5.05 3.19
N LYS A 22 -22.23 -3.89 3.10
CA LYS A 22 -20.95 -3.66 3.75
C LYS A 22 -20.77 -2.22 4.17
N SER A 23 -20.06 -2.02 5.29
CA SER A 23 -19.62 -0.69 5.70
C SER A 23 -18.49 -0.23 4.80
N LEU A 24 -18.54 1.04 4.35
CA LEU A 24 -17.47 1.63 3.56
C LEU A 24 -16.18 1.78 4.34
N LEU A 25 -16.27 1.90 5.69
CA LEU A 25 -15.09 2.09 6.54
C LEU A 25 -14.41 0.78 6.90
N ALA A 26 -15.15 -0.33 6.92
CA ALA A 26 -14.59 -1.62 7.30
C ALA A 26 -13.77 -2.25 6.18
N GLY A 27 -14.19 -2.05 4.93
CA GLY A 27 -13.49 -2.63 3.79
C GLY A 27 -13.39 -4.14 3.87
N GLU A 28 -12.61 -4.70 2.99
CA GLU A 28 -12.34 -6.13 2.93
C GLU A 28 -10.84 -6.34 2.88
N TRP A 29 -10.34 -7.23 3.73
CA TRP A 29 -8.90 -7.54 3.75
C TRP A 29 -8.53 -8.42 2.58
N ASN A 30 -7.55 -7.97 1.82
CA ASN A 30 -6.99 -8.71 0.69
C ASN A 30 -5.52 -8.93 0.90
N ASP A 31 -5.01 -10.06 0.44
CA ASP A 31 -3.59 -10.33 0.47
C ASP A 31 -2.92 -9.65 -0.71
N LYS A 32 -1.85 -8.92 -0.42
CA LYS A 32 -1.02 -8.32 -1.45
C LYS A 32 0.38 -8.91 -1.33
N PRO A 33 0.92 -9.52 -2.39
CA PRO A 33 2.28 -10.03 -2.32
C PRO A 33 3.28 -8.90 -2.13
N VAL A 34 4.23 -9.11 -1.22
CA VAL A 34 5.31 -8.17 -0.97
C VAL A 34 6.64 -8.90 -1.14
N MET A 35 7.64 -8.18 -1.62
CA MET A 35 8.98 -8.73 -1.75
C MET A 35 9.83 -8.25 -0.59
N CYS A 36 10.46 -9.18 0.10
CA CYS A 36 11.29 -8.86 1.25
C CYS A 36 12.73 -9.23 0.97
N GLU A 37 13.66 -8.44 1.48
CA GLU A 37 15.09 -8.63 1.29
C GLU A 37 15.84 -8.31 2.56
N GLN A 38 16.98 -8.96 2.79
CA GLN A 38 17.82 -8.67 3.92
C GLN A 38 18.34 -7.24 3.87
N LYS A 39 18.53 -6.64 5.03
CA LYS A 39 18.89 -5.24 5.18
C LYS A 39 20.10 -4.85 4.34
N GLU A 40 21.19 -5.61 4.46
CA GLU A 40 22.44 -5.27 3.78
C GLU A 40 22.29 -5.30 2.26
N ILE A 41 21.57 -6.28 1.76
CA ILE A 41 21.33 -6.43 0.33
C ILE A 41 20.43 -5.31 -0.16
N PHE A 42 19.36 -5.02 0.57
CA PHE A 42 18.43 -3.96 0.19
C PHE A 42 19.12 -2.59 0.16
N GLU A 43 19.87 -2.27 1.21
CA GLU A 43 20.55 -0.98 1.28
C GLU A 43 21.57 -0.81 0.15
N SER A 44 22.29 -1.88 -0.19
CA SER A 44 23.21 -1.88 -1.34
C SER A 44 22.48 -1.61 -2.65
N LEU A 45 21.31 -2.21 -2.83
CA LEU A 45 20.51 -1.97 -4.03
C LEU A 45 20.04 -0.53 -4.12
N MET A 46 19.64 0.07 -3.00
CA MET A 46 19.21 1.46 -3.00
C MET A 46 20.37 2.40 -3.36
N VAL A 47 21.55 2.16 -2.83
CA VAL A 47 22.75 2.93 -3.17
C VAL A 47 23.08 2.77 -4.66
N GLU A 48 23.06 1.56 -5.16
CA GLU A 48 23.32 1.27 -6.57
C GLU A 48 22.33 1.99 -7.50
N GLN A 49 21.08 2.08 -7.10
CA GLN A 49 20.05 2.77 -7.86
C GLN A 49 20.04 4.29 -7.63
N GLY A 50 20.96 4.80 -6.84
CA GLY A 50 21.03 6.23 -6.56
C GLY A 50 19.89 6.77 -5.73
N LYS A 51 19.24 5.91 -4.94
CA LYS A 51 18.11 6.30 -4.10
C LYS A 51 18.58 6.68 -2.71
N ILE A 52 17.97 7.74 -2.18
CA ILE A 52 18.22 8.21 -0.82
C ILE A 52 16.91 8.17 -0.02
N ILE A 53 17.03 8.09 1.28
CA ILE A 53 15.86 8.14 2.18
C ILE A 53 15.42 9.60 2.29
N ILE A 54 14.17 9.87 1.92
CA ILE A 54 13.62 11.22 2.02
C ILE A 54 12.47 11.31 3.02
N GLY A 55 12.00 10.17 3.51
CA GLY A 55 10.92 10.17 4.48
C GLY A 55 10.93 8.89 5.28
N ALA A 56 10.46 9.00 6.50
CA ALA A 56 10.31 7.87 7.42
C ALA A 56 9.14 8.15 8.34
N ALA A 57 8.47 7.10 8.77
CA ALA A 57 7.38 7.18 9.74
C ALA A 57 7.22 5.82 10.40
N ASP A 58 6.60 5.83 11.58
CA ASP A 58 6.13 4.59 12.16
C ASP A 58 4.71 4.38 11.69
N MET A 59 4.46 3.24 11.07
CA MET A 59 3.11 2.92 10.59
C MET A 59 2.49 1.83 11.44
N PHE A 60 1.17 1.87 11.52
CA PHE A 60 0.40 0.81 12.16
C PHE A 60 -0.05 -0.17 11.10
N ALA A 61 0.22 -1.44 11.34
CA ALA A 61 -0.10 -2.49 10.39
C ALA A 61 -0.83 -3.63 11.08
N THR A 62 -1.88 -4.11 10.45
CA THR A 62 -2.54 -5.35 10.87
C THR A 62 -1.73 -6.51 10.34
N VAL A 63 -1.30 -7.38 11.22
CA VAL A 63 -0.48 -8.53 10.84
C VAL A 63 -1.25 -9.81 11.03
N ARG A 64 -0.89 -10.82 10.24
CA ARG A 64 -1.50 -12.14 10.34
C ARG A 64 -0.80 -12.95 11.43
N THR A 65 -1.60 -13.53 12.33
CA THR A 65 -1.12 -14.38 13.41
C THR A 65 -1.68 -15.79 13.25
N LYS A 66 -1.34 -16.69 14.16
CA LYS A 66 -1.88 -18.06 14.18
C LYS A 66 -3.40 -18.07 14.31
N ASP A 67 -3.96 -17.08 14.99
CA ASP A 67 -5.39 -17.00 15.28
C ASP A 67 -6.13 -16.08 14.30
N GLY A 68 -5.50 -15.68 13.21
CA GLY A 68 -6.06 -14.78 12.22
C GLY A 68 -5.36 -13.41 12.22
N LEU A 69 -6.12 -12.35 11.99
CA LEU A 69 -5.57 -11.00 11.99
C LEU A 69 -5.42 -10.49 13.42
N SER A 70 -4.35 -9.76 13.68
CA SER A 70 -4.10 -9.21 15.01
C SER A 70 -5.13 -8.14 15.38
N ASP A 71 -5.58 -8.15 16.64
CA ASP A 71 -6.45 -7.10 17.18
C ASP A 71 -5.67 -5.83 17.48
N ILE A 72 -4.42 -6.00 17.87
CA ILE A 72 -3.53 -4.87 18.17
C ILE A 72 -2.60 -4.68 16.98
N PRO A 73 -2.54 -3.47 16.38
CA PRO A 73 -1.67 -3.23 15.24
C PRO A 73 -0.19 -3.37 15.64
N ALA A 74 0.58 -3.93 14.75
CA ALA A 74 2.04 -3.89 14.87
C ALA A 74 2.53 -2.50 14.46
N VAL A 75 3.55 -2.00 15.15
CA VAL A 75 4.20 -0.74 14.77
C VAL A 75 5.43 -1.10 13.94
N LEU A 76 5.40 -0.70 12.67
CA LEU A 76 6.48 -0.97 11.73
C LEU A 76 7.01 0.34 11.17
N PRO A 77 8.32 0.59 11.29
CA PRO A 77 8.90 1.75 10.62
C PRO A 77 8.76 1.61 9.11
N MET A 78 8.38 2.70 8.46
CA MET A 78 8.39 2.76 7.00
C MET A 78 9.43 3.75 6.54
N ARG A 79 9.95 3.55 5.34
CA ARG A 79 10.92 4.44 4.73
C ARG A 79 10.64 4.63 3.26
N LEU A 80 10.82 5.85 2.80
CA LEU A 80 10.66 6.20 1.40
C LEU A 80 12.02 6.55 0.81
N TYR A 81 12.44 5.75 -0.16
CA TYR A 81 13.67 5.95 -0.92
C TYR A 81 13.31 6.55 -2.27
N VAL A 82 14.06 7.57 -2.68
CA VAL A 82 13.81 8.25 -3.95
C VAL A 82 15.13 8.58 -4.63
N ASN A 83 15.16 8.39 -5.94
CA ASN A 83 16.22 8.94 -6.78
C ASN A 83 15.76 10.31 -7.26
N LEU A 84 16.42 11.37 -6.83
CA LEU A 84 16.00 12.73 -7.13
C LEU A 84 16.16 13.11 -8.61
N SER A 85 16.99 12.40 -9.34
CA SER A 85 17.22 12.67 -10.76
C SER A 85 16.13 12.09 -11.65
N ASN A 86 15.81 10.82 -11.47
CA ASN A 86 14.83 10.14 -12.33
C ASN A 86 13.45 10.00 -11.69
N LYS A 87 13.30 10.39 -10.42
CA LYS A 87 12.04 10.34 -9.68
C LYS A 87 11.51 8.94 -9.41
N HIS A 88 12.32 7.92 -9.56
CA HIS A 88 11.95 6.57 -9.16
C HIS A 88 11.93 6.47 -7.63
N PHE A 89 10.98 5.70 -7.10
CA PHE A 89 10.83 5.58 -5.65
C PHE A 89 10.62 4.12 -5.24
N THR A 90 10.92 3.86 -3.98
CA THR A 90 10.65 2.59 -3.32
C THR A 90 10.17 2.86 -1.90
N LEU A 91 8.99 2.39 -1.58
CA LEU A 91 8.41 2.51 -0.24
C LEU A 91 8.51 1.15 0.45
N VAL A 92 9.11 1.14 1.63
CA VAL A 92 9.38 -0.11 2.35
C VAL A 92 8.92 -0.04 3.79
N GLU A 93 8.68 -1.21 4.37
CA GLU A 93 8.53 -1.37 5.80
C GLU A 93 9.75 -2.12 6.35
N TRP A 94 10.17 -1.73 7.54
CA TRP A 94 11.32 -2.31 8.22
C TRP A 94 10.85 -3.33 9.25
N HIS A 95 11.27 -4.57 9.05
CA HIS A 95 11.02 -5.66 10.00
C HIS A 95 12.29 -5.90 10.83
N ARG A 96 12.37 -5.21 11.94
CA ARG A 96 13.57 -5.21 12.79
C ARG A 96 13.92 -6.61 13.29
N ASP A 97 12.92 -7.38 13.69
CA ASP A 97 13.12 -8.70 14.27
C ASP A 97 13.71 -9.70 13.28
N HIS A 98 13.50 -9.47 12.00
CA HIS A 98 14.02 -10.34 10.94
C HIS A 98 15.15 -9.70 10.14
N ASN A 99 15.58 -8.49 10.52
CA ASN A 99 16.60 -7.72 9.79
C ASN A 99 16.29 -7.63 8.28
N THR A 100 15.04 -7.31 7.96
CA THR A 100 14.50 -7.42 6.61
C THR A 100 13.69 -6.18 6.26
N TYR A 101 13.85 -5.70 5.03
CA TYR A 101 12.97 -4.70 4.43
C TYR A 101 11.99 -5.37 3.50
N CYS A 102 10.73 -5.00 3.60
CA CYS A 102 9.68 -5.48 2.68
C CYS A 102 9.17 -4.32 1.84
N VAL A 103 9.22 -4.49 0.53
CA VAL A 103 8.80 -3.45 -0.41
C VAL A 103 7.28 -3.41 -0.49
N LEU A 104 6.69 -2.29 -0.12
CA LEU A 104 5.25 -2.07 -0.18
C LEU A 104 4.82 -1.55 -1.54
N ALA A 105 5.64 -0.68 -2.13
CA ALA A 105 5.34 -0.07 -3.41
C ALA A 105 6.63 0.46 -4.03
N TYR A 106 6.66 0.51 -5.34
CA TYR A 106 7.74 1.14 -6.09
C TYR A 106 7.15 1.69 -7.39
N GLY A 107 7.86 2.64 -7.97
CA GLY A 107 7.36 3.24 -9.19
C GLY A 107 8.22 4.36 -9.68
N GLU A 108 7.64 5.15 -10.57
CA GLU A 108 8.29 6.26 -11.24
C GLU A 108 7.52 7.55 -10.95
N GLU A 109 8.17 8.67 -11.30
CA GLU A 109 7.53 9.98 -11.28
C GLU A 109 7.03 10.42 -9.90
N TRP A 110 7.79 10.08 -8.85
CA TRP A 110 7.48 10.57 -7.52
C TRP A 110 7.51 12.11 -7.52
N HIS A 111 6.49 12.72 -6.92
CA HIS A 111 6.43 14.18 -6.78
C HIS A 111 5.54 14.56 -5.60
N ILE A 112 5.71 15.78 -5.12
CA ILE A 112 4.84 16.37 -4.11
C ILE A 112 3.60 16.88 -4.80
N ILE A 113 2.43 16.54 -4.27
CA ILE A 113 1.16 17.00 -4.84
C ILE A 113 1.12 18.53 -4.84
N GLY A 114 0.76 19.11 -6.01
CA GLY A 114 0.77 20.55 -6.21
C GLY A 114 2.05 21.08 -6.83
N GLU A 115 3.11 20.29 -6.87
CA GLU A 115 4.35 20.65 -7.55
C GLU A 115 4.19 20.49 -9.05
N LYS A 116 4.67 21.46 -9.81
CA LYS A 116 4.67 21.34 -11.27
C LYS A 116 5.76 20.37 -11.70
N SER A 117 5.35 19.33 -12.35
CA SER A 117 6.26 18.34 -12.91
C SER A 117 6.88 18.80 -14.23
#